data_4d3b4352664cb018ef0fcbacb69fdc3d
#
_entry.id   4d3b4352664cb018ef0fcbacb69fdc3d
#
_cell.length_a   1.000
_cell.length_b   1.000
_cell.length_c   1.000
_cell.angle_alpha   90.00
_cell.angle_beta   90.00
_cell.angle_gamma   90.00
#
_symmetry.space_group_name_H-M   'P 1'
#
loop_
_entity.id
_entity.type
_entity.pdbx_description
1 polymer ?
#
loop_
_entity_poly.entity_id
_entity_poly.type
_entity_poly.pdbx_seq_one_letter_code
_entity_poly.pdbx_strand_id
1 'polypeptide(L)'
;MQNKFTISPKAIILFTVFLDVLGLGVIIPVLPFYVESFHVSDIVVTLLFAVFALFSFFSAPILGAISDRKGRRPVLLISLASSAVGWLVFAFSNTIFGLFLGRIIDGAAAGNISTAQNYLIDIAKDQKERSKNLGLIGAVFGISFVIGPLIGGILSNINMKLPFIIVAIMSVSNTILAYFFLPETHHERNPNKISWNPFSPIMKAIKNKNILPLYIAWLLFGIAISVNQSIFALYIAKVFSWTVIASGLLMGLMGVVISINQAFAIQKIWLKYFKESFLMVWVLIPFALGYLVMALPYKFAFLLGLIVTAFGHSIMRVIMTSQIIGFSKKEEQGENMGILASIMSLSMILGPLLGGFVYEIHESLPFIIAGVILFITFIFIYNTYKKIKPHEHIDVEPVEAV
;
A
#
# COMPACT_ATOMS: atom_id res chain seq x y z
N MET A 1 20.52 -39.34 -11.61
CA MET A 1 20.26 -38.51 -10.43
C MET A 1 20.59 -37.06 -10.77
N GLN A 2 19.63 -36.28 -11.25
CA GLN A 2 19.79 -34.83 -11.38
C GLN A 2 18.87 -34.20 -10.35
N ASN A 3 19.41 -33.87 -9.17
CA ASN A 3 18.81 -32.94 -8.26
C ASN A 3 18.88 -31.54 -8.91
N LYS A 4 17.95 -31.25 -9.81
CA LYS A 4 17.73 -29.86 -10.22
C LYS A 4 17.13 -29.15 -9.03
N PHE A 5 17.90 -28.28 -8.38
CA PHE A 5 17.40 -27.23 -7.51
C PHE A 5 16.44 -26.37 -8.36
N THR A 6 15.18 -26.77 -8.43
CA THR A 6 14.15 -25.99 -9.11
C THR A 6 13.54 -25.06 -8.09
N ILE A 7 13.95 -23.80 -8.11
CA ILE A 7 13.31 -22.75 -7.30
C ILE A 7 11.85 -22.69 -7.74
N SER A 8 10.93 -22.81 -6.80
CA SER A 8 9.50 -22.78 -7.10
C SER A 8 9.10 -21.43 -7.70
N PRO A 9 8.42 -21.38 -8.86
CA PRO A 9 7.88 -20.15 -9.44
C PRO A 9 7.06 -19.34 -8.43
N LYS A 10 6.30 -20.02 -7.59
CA LYS A 10 5.53 -19.41 -6.50
C LYS A 10 6.43 -18.66 -5.50
N ALA A 11 7.61 -19.22 -5.17
CA ALA A 11 8.54 -18.55 -4.25
C ALA A 11 9.14 -17.29 -4.88
N ILE A 12 9.46 -17.30 -6.19
CA ILE A 12 9.95 -16.13 -6.91
C ILE A 12 8.90 -15.01 -6.90
N ILE A 13 7.65 -15.35 -7.18
CA ILE A 13 6.54 -14.37 -7.19
C ILE A 13 6.30 -13.78 -5.80
N LEU A 14 6.29 -14.61 -4.75
CA LEU A 14 6.15 -14.10 -3.37
C LEU A 14 7.35 -13.24 -2.96
N PHE A 15 8.55 -13.59 -3.42
CA PHE A 15 9.74 -12.76 -3.19
C PHE A 15 9.69 -11.43 -3.97
N THR A 16 9.11 -11.43 -5.19
CA THR A 16 8.83 -10.18 -5.93
C THR A 16 7.94 -9.24 -5.11
N VAL A 17 6.80 -9.74 -4.62
CA VAL A 17 5.89 -8.95 -3.79
C VAL A 17 6.58 -8.50 -2.48
N PHE A 18 7.39 -9.37 -1.88
CA PHE A 18 8.16 -9.04 -0.69
C PHE A 18 9.10 -7.85 -0.95
N LEU A 19 9.83 -7.84 -2.06
CA LEU A 19 10.78 -6.79 -2.40
C LEU A 19 10.10 -5.45 -2.71
N ASP A 20 9.00 -5.47 -3.44
CA ASP A 20 8.26 -4.25 -3.77
C ASP A 20 7.75 -3.55 -2.49
N VAL A 21 7.18 -4.34 -1.57
CA VAL A 21 6.65 -3.81 -0.30
C VAL A 21 7.78 -3.48 0.68
N LEU A 22 8.86 -4.26 0.70
CA LEU A 22 10.06 -3.98 1.49
C LEU A 22 10.68 -2.65 1.06
N GLY A 23 10.80 -2.39 -0.23
CA GLY A 23 11.31 -1.13 -0.77
C GLY A 23 10.52 0.07 -0.29
N LEU A 24 9.18 -0.02 -0.30
CA LEU A 24 8.30 1.00 0.29
C LEU A 24 8.52 1.12 1.81
N GLY A 25 8.65 0.01 2.51
CA GLY A 25 8.92 0.00 3.96
C GLY A 25 10.26 0.64 4.32
N VAL A 26 11.28 0.41 3.51
CA VAL A 26 12.62 0.99 3.70
C VAL A 26 12.64 2.50 3.46
N ILE A 27 12.01 2.94 2.37
CA ILE A 27 12.13 4.35 1.95
C ILE A 27 11.39 5.29 2.89
N ILE A 28 10.24 4.90 3.44
CA ILE A 28 9.41 5.77 4.26
C ILE A 28 10.17 6.34 5.49
N PRO A 29 10.83 5.53 6.35
CA PRO A 29 11.54 6.05 7.50
C PRO A 29 12.88 6.72 7.16
N VAL A 30 13.49 6.39 6.02
CA VAL A 30 14.87 6.79 5.69
C VAL A 30 14.91 8.02 4.82
N LEU A 31 13.94 8.17 3.90
CA LEU A 31 13.97 9.20 2.86
C LEU A 31 14.17 10.63 3.39
N PRO A 32 13.47 11.08 4.47
CA PRO A 32 13.67 12.42 4.99
C PRO A 32 15.11 12.70 5.41
N PHE A 33 15.71 11.79 6.17
CA PHE A 33 17.09 11.92 6.63
C PHE A 33 18.10 11.85 5.48
N TYR A 34 17.80 11.08 4.42
CA TYR A 34 18.66 11.01 3.25
C TYR A 34 18.56 12.29 2.41
N VAL A 35 17.36 12.83 2.22
CA VAL A 35 17.12 14.05 1.44
C VAL A 35 17.68 15.29 2.16
N GLU A 36 17.69 15.31 3.49
CA GLU A 36 18.31 16.38 4.29
C GLU A 36 19.79 16.64 3.89
N SER A 37 20.52 15.57 3.53
CA SER A 37 21.92 15.67 3.09
C SER A 37 22.11 16.45 1.79
N PHE A 38 21.05 16.70 1.03
CA PHE A 38 21.08 17.51 -0.21
C PHE A 38 20.69 18.97 0.00
N HIS A 39 20.41 19.40 1.24
CA HIS A 39 20.08 20.78 1.61
C HIS A 39 18.92 21.39 0.80
N VAL A 40 17.85 20.62 0.61
CA VAL A 40 16.64 21.02 -0.11
C VAL A 40 15.44 21.09 0.85
N SER A 41 14.36 21.72 0.40
CA SER A 41 13.11 21.85 1.17
C SER A 41 12.46 20.50 1.46
N ASP A 42 11.77 20.39 2.61
CA ASP A 42 11.09 19.18 3.09
C ASP A 42 10.02 18.67 2.12
N ILE A 43 9.42 19.55 1.31
CA ILE A 43 8.44 19.17 0.28
C ILE A 43 9.04 18.21 -0.77
N VAL A 44 10.35 18.23 -1.00
CA VAL A 44 11.02 17.32 -1.94
C VAL A 44 10.84 15.87 -1.53
N VAL A 45 10.83 15.58 -0.23
CA VAL A 45 10.57 14.24 0.31
C VAL A 45 9.19 13.75 -0.12
N THR A 46 8.17 14.58 0.07
CA THR A 46 6.79 14.21 -0.26
C THR A 46 6.56 14.14 -1.78
N LEU A 47 7.25 14.98 -2.55
CA LEU A 47 7.24 14.93 -4.02
C LEU A 47 7.86 13.63 -4.56
N LEU A 48 8.90 13.08 -3.93
CA LEU A 48 9.48 11.79 -4.31
C LEU A 48 8.51 10.63 -4.12
N PHE A 49 7.63 10.66 -3.08
CA PHE A 49 6.52 9.72 -2.94
C PHE A 49 5.45 9.95 -4.01
N ALA A 50 5.03 11.19 -4.21
CA ALA A 50 3.99 11.55 -5.16
C ALA A 50 4.36 11.19 -6.60
N VAL A 51 5.62 11.43 -7.02
CA VAL A 51 6.10 11.11 -8.36
C VAL A 51 6.08 9.60 -8.62
N PHE A 52 6.57 8.79 -7.69
CA PHE A 52 6.45 7.33 -7.82
C PHE A 52 4.99 6.89 -7.96
N ALA A 53 4.12 7.39 -7.09
CA ALA A 53 2.70 7.03 -7.12
C ALA A 53 2.02 7.48 -8.42
N LEU A 54 2.39 8.65 -8.96
CA LEU A 54 1.88 9.18 -10.22
C LEU A 54 2.23 8.25 -11.40
N PHE A 55 3.49 7.90 -11.53
CA PHE A 55 3.93 7.01 -12.60
C PHE A 55 3.37 5.60 -12.44
N SER A 56 3.27 5.08 -11.21
CA SER A 56 2.64 3.81 -10.90
C SER A 56 1.14 3.80 -11.23
N PHE A 57 0.42 4.88 -10.95
CA PHE A 57 -1.01 5.02 -11.27
C PHE A 57 -1.28 4.86 -12.77
N PHE A 58 -0.42 5.44 -13.62
CA PHE A 58 -0.56 5.30 -15.07
C PHE A 58 -0.06 3.95 -15.58
N SER A 59 1.04 3.45 -15.07
CA SER A 59 1.68 2.23 -15.59
C SER A 59 0.95 0.95 -15.20
N ALA A 60 0.43 0.84 -13.99
CA ALA A 60 -0.15 -0.41 -13.48
C ALA A 60 -1.33 -0.94 -14.33
N PRO A 61 -2.33 -0.15 -14.73
CA PRO A 61 -3.40 -0.62 -15.62
C PRO A 61 -2.90 -1.00 -17.02
N ILE A 62 -1.95 -0.24 -17.55
CA ILE A 62 -1.36 -0.49 -18.87
C ILE A 62 -0.60 -1.83 -18.86
N LEU A 63 0.23 -2.03 -17.85
CA LEU A 63 1.00 -3.27 -17.71
C LEU A 63 0.10 -4.47 -17.41
N GLY A 64 -0.94 -4.28 -16.61
CA GLY A 64 -1.97 -5.30 -16.41
C GLY A 64 -2.62 -5.74 -17.73
N ALA A 65 -3.01 -4.78 -18.54
CA ALA A 65 -3.60 -5.03 -19.86
C ALA A 65 -2.61 -5.68 -20.84
N ILE A 66 -1.34 -5.29 -20.83
CA ILE A 66 -0.29 -5.94 -21.62
C ILE A 66 -0.07 -7.37 -21.13
N SER A 67 -0.11 -7.61 -19.81
CA SER A 67 0.03 -8.93 -19.20
C SER A 67 -1.05 -9.92 -19.65
N ASP A 68 -2.29 -9.45 -19.79
CA ASP A 68 -3.40 -10.26 -20.31
C ASP A 68 -3.26 -10.61 -21.81
N ARG A 69 -2.51 -9.80 -22.57
CA ARG A 69 -2.29 -10.04 -24.02
C ARG A 69 -1.02 -10.81 -24.32
N LYS A 70 0.09 -10.41 -23.70
CA LYS A 70 1.42 -10.92 -24.04
C LYS A 70 1.89 -12.03 -23.12
N GLY A 71 1.17 -12.24 -22.02
CA GLY A 71 1.53 -13.20 -20.98
C GLY A 71 2.04 -12.51 -19.71
N ARG A 72 2.05 -13.25 -18.61
CA ARG A 72 2.45 -12.75 -17.28
C ARG A 72 3.95 -12.54 -17.18
N ARG A 73 4.73 -13.52 -17.68
CA ARG A 73 6.19 -13.52 -17.57
C ARG A 73 6.87 -12.30 -18.20
N PRO A 74 6.60 -11.88 -19.45
CA PRO A 74 7.27 -10.73 -20.06
C PRO A 74 7.04 -9.44 -19.27
N VAL A 75 5.81 -9.22 -18.78
CA VAL A 75 5.46 -8.02 -18.02
C VAL A 75 6.14 -8.03 -16.67
N LEU A 76 6.16 -9.16 -15.96
CA LEU A 76 6.90 -9.29 -14.70
C LEU A 76 8.38 -8.99 -14.88
N LEU A 77 9.01 -9.52 -15.93
CA LEU A 77 10.44 -9.27 -16.20
C LEU A 77 10.72 -7.80 -16.49
N ILE A 78 9.88 -7.13 -17.28
CA ILE A 78 10.02 -5.70 -17.56
C ILE A 78 9.86 -4.88 -16.26
N SER A 79 8.84 -5.19 -15.46
CA SER A 79 8.58 -4.50 -14.20
C SER A 79 9.71 -4.71 -13.18
N LEU A 80 10.19 -5.95 -13.03
CA LEU A 80 11.32 -6.28 -12.16
C LEU A 80 12.62 -5.59 -12.59
N ALA A 81 12.91 -5.60 -13.90
CA ALA A 81 14.08 -4.93 -14.44
C ALA A 81 14.00 -3.41 -14.22
N SER A 82 12.82 -2.81 -14.43
CA SER A 82 12.59 -1.39 -14.16
C SER A 82 12.79 -1.05 -12.69
N SER A 83 12.20 -1.83 -11.76
CA SER A 83 12.42 -1.63 -10.33
C SER A 83 13.90 -1.77 -9.95
N ALA A 84 14.59 -2.78 -10.48
CA ALA A 84 16.03 -2.96 -10.23
C ALA A 84 16.85 -1.75 -10.70
N VAL A 85 16.59 -1.27 -11.92
CA VAL A 85 17.24 -0.06 -12.46
C VAL A 85 16.86 1.19 -11.66
N GLY A 86 15.58 1.34 -11.32
CA GLY A 86 15.10 2.48 -10.52
C GLY A 86 15.80 2.54 -9.16
N TRP A 87 15.91 1.42 -8.45
CA TRP A 87 16.60 1.33 -7.16
C TRP A 87 18.12 1.54 -7.31
N LEU A 88 18.76 1.04 -8.38
CA LEU A 88 20.18 1.33 -8.66
C LEU A 88 20.40 2.81 -8.87
N VAL A 89 19.62 3.44 -9.75
CA VAL A 89 19.72 4.90 -10.00
C VAL A 89 19.50 5.67 -8.71
N PHE A 90 18.50 5.32 -7.91
CA PHE A 90 18.20 5.96 -6.63
C PHE A 90 19.35 5.81 -5.63
N ALA A 91 19.86 4.59 -5.43
CA ALA A 91 20.90 4.27 -4.44
C ALA A 91 22.25 4.92 -4.75
N PHE A 92 22.62 5.00 -6.04
CA PHE A 92 23.92 5.56 -6.45
C PHE A 92 23.85 7.04 -6.84
N SER A 93 22.68 7.66 -6.79
CA SER A 93 22.55 9.08 -7.08
C SER A 93 23.23 9.96 -6.02
N ASN A 94 23.85 11.04 -6.49
CA ASN A 94 24.38 12.13 -5.67
C ASN A 94 23.64 13.45 -5.94
N THR A 95 22.50 13.41 -6.63
CA THR A 95 21.70 14.57 -6.99
C THR A 95 20.22 14.31 -6.75
N ILE A 96 19.46 15.34 -6.42
CA ILE A 96 18.01 15.27 -6.31
C ILE A 96 17.37 14.81 -7.62
N PHE A 97 17.87 15.28 -8.76
CA PHE A 97 17.39 14.84 -10.07
C PHE A 97 17.49 13.31 -10.24
N GLY A 98 18.61 12.71 -9.82
CA GLY A 98 18.77 11.26 -9.91
C GLY A 98 17.84 10.51 -8.95
N LEU A 99 17.49 11.06 -7.78
CA LEU A 99 16.48 10.47 -6.90
C LEU A 99 15.10 10.46 -7.58
N PHE A 100 14.69 11.59 -8.18
CA PHE A 100 13.46 11.64 -8.97
C PHE A 100 13.48 10.68 -10.15
N LEU A 101 14.60 10.62 -10.89
CA LEU A 101 14.73 9.69 -12.01
C LEU A 101 14.57 8.23 -11.57
N GLY A 102 15.20 7.83 -10.47
CA GLY A 102 15.03 6.51 -9.88
C GLY A 102 13.58 6.20 -9.55
N ARG A 103 12.84 7.16 -8.94
CA ARG A 103 11.41 7.01 -8.61
C ARG A 103 10.51 6.97 -9.85
N ILE A 104 10.84 7.73 -10.90
CA ILE A 104 10.15 7.72 -12.19
C ILE A 104 10.32 6.34 -12.86
N ILE A 105 11.55 5.85 -12.95
CA ILE A 105 11.84 4.54 -13.58
C ILE A 105 11.13 3.41 -12.84
N ASP A 106 11.21 3.38 -11.51
CA ASP A 106 10.55 2.38 -10.68
C ASP A 106 9.02 2.44 -10.83
N GLY A 107 8.45 3.65 -10.79
CA GLY A 107 7.01 3.87 -10.98
C GLY A 107 6.51 3.58 -12.39
N ALA A 108 7.31 3.88 -13.42
CA ALA A 108 6.89 3.73 -14.82
C ALA A 108 6.65 2.27 -15.26
N ALA A 109 7.13 1.30 -14.49
CA ALA A 109 6.84 -0.11 -14.72
C ALA A 109 6.30 -0.82 -13.46
N ALA A 110 5.61 -0.11 -12.58
CA ALA A 110 5.04 -0.65 -11.34
C ALA A 110 3.80 -1.53 -11.61
N GLY A 111 3.98 -2.64 -12.31
CA GLY A 111 2.96 -3.65 -12.57
C GLY A 111 3.14 -4.94 -11.78
N ASN A 112 4.17 -5.02 -10.93
CA ASN A 112 4.58 -6.25 -10.25
C ASN A 112 3.46 -6.87 -9.41
N ILE A 113 2.84 -6.11 -8.52
CA ILE A 113 1.87 -6.64 -7.53
C ILE A 113 0.65 -7.22 -8.23
N SER A 114 0.04 -6.50 -9.18
CA SER A 114 -1.15 -6.98 -9.90
C SER A 114 -0.83 -8.18 -10.79
N THR A 115 0.29 -8.14 -11.50
CA THR A 115 0.71 -9.26 -12.37
C THR A 115 1.12 -10.48 -11.52
N ALA A 116 1.77 -10.28 -10.36
CA ALA A 116 2.10 -11.34 -9.42
C ALA A 116 0.84 -12.02 -8.83
N GLN A 117 -0.18 -11.23 -8.49
CA GLN A 117 -1.48 -11.76 -8.05
C GLN A 117 -2.11 -12.63 -9.13
N ASN A 118 -2.17 -12.14 -10.36
CA ASN A 118 -2.73 -12.89 -11.48
C ASN A 118 -1.91 -14.16 -11.77
N TYR A 119 -0.58 -14.08 -11.74
CA TYR A 119 0.28 -15.24 -11.88
C TYR A 119 -0.02 -16.33 -10.85
N LEU A 120 -0.18 -15.96 -9.57
CA LEU A 120 -0.51 -16.89 -8.49
C LEU A 120 -1.92 -17.48 -8.60
N ILE A 121 -2.84 -16.74 -9.22
CA ILE A 121 -4.18 -17.23 -9.58
C ILE A 121 -4.09 -18.25 -10.70
N ASP A 122 -3.31 -17.96 -11.74
CA ASP A 122 -3.17 -18.81 -12.94
C ASP A 122 -2.54 -20.17 -12.62
N ILE A 123 -1.60 -20.25 -11.65
CA ILE A 123 -0.97 -21.52 -11.23
C ILE A 123 -1.77 -22.30 -10.19
N ALA A 124 -2.87 -21.77 -9.68
CA ALA A 124 -3.69 -22.46 -8.68
C ALA A 124 -4.54 -23.54 -9.34
N LYS A 125 -4.53 -24.75 -8.77
CA LYS A 125 -5.26 -25.92 -9.28
C LYS A 125 -6.76 -25.86 -9.01
N ASP A 126 -7.13 -25.21 -7.91
CA ASP A 126 -8.52 -25.11 -7.46
C ASP A 126 -8.78 -23.79 -6.71
N GLN A 127 -10.04 -23.54 -6.37
CA GLN A 127 -10.46 -22.34 -5.67
C GLN A 127 -9.83 -22.21 -4.25
N LYS A 128 -9.57 -23.33 -3.58
CA LYS A 128 -8.93 -23.35 -2.26
C LYS A 128 -7.47 -22.93 -2.35
N GLU A 129 -6.76 -23.44 -3.35
CA GLU A 129 -5.36 -23.03 -3.61
C GLU A 129 -5.26 -21.58 -4.05
N ARG A 130 -6.22 -21.08 -4.87
CA ARG A 130 -6.32 -19.67 -5.24
C ARG A 130 -6.46 -18.77 -4.01
N SER A 131 -7.39 -19.09 -3.11
CA SER A 131 -7.58 -18.33 -1.87
C SER A 131 -6.35 -18.38 -0.97
N LYS A 132 -5.69 -19.55 -0.86
CA LYS A 132 -4.42 -19.70 -0.13
C LYS A 132 -3.31 -18.84 -0.72
N ASN A 133 -3.17 -18.82 -2.05
CA ASN A 133 -2.14 -18.03 -2.74
C ASN A 133 -2.33 -16.53 -2.51
N LEU A 134 -3.56 -16.03 -2.60
CA LEU A 134 -3.88 -14.63 -2.31
C LEU A 134 -3.64 -14.29 -0.83
N GLY A 135 -3.97 -15.21 0.09
CA GLY A 135 -3.67 -15.06 1.52
C GLY A 135 -2.17 -14.95 1.80
N LEU A 136 -1.32 -15.69 1.08
CA LEU A 136 0.14 -15.60 1.18
C LEU A 136 0.67 -14.22 0.77
N ILE A 137 0.08 -13.59 -0.26
CA ILE A 137 0.42 -12.22 -0.63
C ILE A 137 0.15 -11.27 0.54
N GLY A 138 -1.02 -11.39 1.18
CA GLY A 138 -1.34 -10.58 2.36
C GLY A 138 -0.35 -10.77 3.52
N ALA A 139 0.06 -12.01 3.79
CA ALA A 139 1.08 -12.32 4.79
C ALA A 139 2.45 -11.70 4.44
N VAL A 140 2.86 -11.79 3.17
CA VAL A 140 4.09 -11.17 2.67
C VAL A 140 4.04 -9.65 2.83
N PHE A 141 2.93 -9.00 2.51
CA PHE A 141 2.75 -7.57 2.76
C PHE A 141 2.97 -7.22 4.23
N GLY A 142 2.33 -7.95 5.15
CA GLY A 142 2.47 -7.72 6.59
C GLY A 142 3.92 -7.84 7.06
N ILE A 143 4.61 -8.91 6.66
CA ILE A 143 6.01 -9.16 7.00
C ILE A 143 6.92 -8.06 6.44
N SER A 144 6.72 -7.66 5.18
CA SER A 144 7.52 -6.64 4.52
C SER A 144 7.36 -5.26 5.18
N PHE A 145 6.15 -4.90 5.58
CA PHE A 145 5.89 -3.64 6.29
C PHE A 145 6.45 -3.60 7.72
N VAL A 146 6.70 -4.75 8.33
CA VAL A 146 7.41 -4.83 9.62
C VAL A 146 8.92 -4.77 9.40
N ILE A 147 9.44 -5.62 8.51
CA ILE A 147 10.88 -5.80 8.29
C ILE A 147 11.49 -4.59 7.57
N GLY A 148 10.78 -4.02 6.58
CA GLY A 148 11.29 -2.91 5.76
C GLY A 148 11.73 -1.71 6.59
N PRO A 149 10.86 -1.10 7.39
CA PRO A 149 11.23 0.03 8.24
C PRO A 149 12.32 -0.28 9.24
N LEU A 150 12.31 -1.48 9.84
CA LEU A 150 13.34 -1.90 10.80
C LEU A 150 14.72 -2.00 10.13
N ILE A 151 14.80 -2.70 9.01
CA ILE A 151 16.05 -2.82 8.23
C ILE A 151 16.48 -1.44 7.72
N GLY A 152 15.54 -0.65 7.18
CA GLY A 152 15.80 0.70 6.72
C GLY A 152 16.45 1.56 7.81
N GLY A 153 15.85 1.63 9.00
CA GLY A 153 16.35 2.39 10.12
C GLY A 153 17.73 1.92 10.62
N ILE A 154 17.93 0.60 10.76
CA ILE A 154 19.20 0.02 11.26
C ILE A 154 20.34 0.23 10.26
N LEU A 155 20.14 -0.11 9.00
CA LEU A 155 21.18 0.01 7.97
C LEU A 155 21.55 1.45 7.66
N SER A 156 20.60 2.37 7.72
CA SER A 156 20.86 3.80 7.50
C SER A 156 21.76 4.41 8.56
N ASN A 157 21.79 3.84 9.77
CA ASN A 157 22.71 4.28 10.82
C ASN A 157 24.16 3.96 10.49
N ILE A 158 24.42 2.93 9.66
CA ILE A 158 25.75 2.59 9.17
C ILE A 158 26.10 3.47 7.98
N ASN A 159 25.20 3.54 7.00
CA ASN A 159 25.31 4.40 5.82
C ASN A 159 23.91 4.66 5.25
N MET A 160 23.55 5.92 5.01
CA MET A 160 22.24 6.35 4.52
C MET A 160 21.85 5.70 3.17
N LYS A 161 22.83 5.35 2.32
CA LYS A 161 22.58 4.67 1.04
C LYS A 161 22.44 3.17 1.14
N LEU A 162 22.94 2.57 2.23
CA LEU A 162 23.03 1.10 2.37
C LEU A 162 21.69 0.39 2.23
N PRO A 163 20.56 0.86 2.84
CA PRO A 163 19.27 0.22 2.65
C PRO A 163 18.83 0.17 1.19
N PHE A 164 19.04 1.26 0.45
CA PHE A 164 18.66 1.37 -0.96
C PHE A 164 19.54 0.47 -1.85
N ILE A 165 20.86 0.38 -1.55
CA ILE A 165 21.78 -0.52 -2.24
C ILE A 165 21.36 -1.98 -2.04
N ILE A 166 20.97 -2.38 -0.82
CA ILE A 166 20.51 -3.73 -0.54
C ILE A 166 19.23 -4.04 -1.30
N VAL A 167 18.25 -3.13 -1.30
CA VAL A 167 17.02 -3.30 -2.09
C VAL A 167 17.35 -3.42 -3.58
N ALA A 168 18.27 -2.60 -4.11
CA ALA A 168 18.71 -2.67 -5.49
C ALA A 168 19.34 -4.04 -5.83
N ILE A 169 20.27 -4.53 -5.01
CA ILE A 169 20.91 -5.84 -5.20
C ILE A 169 19.88 -6.96 -5.16
N MET A 170 18.96 -6.92 -4.20
CA MET A 170 17.90 -7.92 -4.09
C MET A 170 16.95 -7.88 -5.31
N SER A 171 16.62 -6.70 -5.81
CA SER A 171 15.78 -6.52 -7.00
C SER A 171 16.47 -7.03 -8.27
N VAL A 172 17.77 -6.76 -8.44
CA VAL A 172 18.58 -7.34 -9.54
C VAL A 172 18.60 -8.86 -9.44
N SER A 173 18.87 -9.41 -8.24
CA SER A 173 18.91 -10.85 -8.00
C SER A 173 17.56 -11.50 -8.33
N ASN A 174 16.45 -10.88 -7.92
CA ASN A 174 15.12 -11.38 -8.22
C ASN A 174 14.79 -11.31 -9.71
N THR A 175 15.24 -10.27 -10.40
CA THR A 175 15.09 -10.15 -11.86
C THR A 175 15.82 -11.30 -12.58
N ILE A 176 17.04 -11.63 -12.16
CA ILE A 176 17.82 -12.73 -12.68
C ILE A 176 17.13 -14.07 -12.40
N LEU A 177 16.67 -14.29 -11.16
CA LEU A 177 15.93 -15.50 -10.78
C LEU A 177 14.65 -15.66 -11.61
N ALA A 178 13.88 -14.60 -11.78
CA ALA A 178 12.66 -14.62 -12.59
C ALA A 178 12.97 -14.88 -14.06
N TYR A 179 14.05 -14.32 -14.61
CA TYR A 179 14.44 -14.55 -15.99
C TYR A 179 14.74 -16.04 -16.28
N PHE A 180 15.46 -16.72 -15.39
CA PHE A 180 15.86 -18.11 -15.61
C PHE A 180 14.81 -19.13 -15.17
N PHE A 181 14.01 -18.86 -14.14
CA PHE A 181 13.18 -19.86 -13.47
C PHE A 181 11.68 -19.61 -13.53
N LEU A 182 11.22 -18.43 -14.03
CA LEU A 182 9.79 -18.14 -14.09
C LEU A 182 9.21 -18.60 -15.44
N PRO A 183 8.34 -19.63 -15.48
CA PRO A 183 7.64 -20.04 -16.71
C PRO A 183 6.50 -19.06 -17.04
N GLU A 184 6.03 -19.09 -18.29
CA GLU A 184 4.79 -18.41 -18.67
C GLU A 184 3.59 -19.24 -18.19
N THR A 185 2.56 -18.56 -17.68
CA THR A 185 1.34 -19.21 -17.16
C THR A 185 0.10 -18.86 -17.95
N HIS A 186 0.12 -17.75 -18.69
CA HIS A 186 -1.05 -17.27 -19.41
C HIS A 186 -0.94 -17.60 -20.90
N HIS A 187 -1.54 -18.73 -21.30
CA HIS A 187 -1.50 -19.22 -22.69
C HIS A 187 -2.72 -18.79 -23.52
N GLU A 188 -3.86 -18.50 -22.88
CA GLU A 188 -5.07 -18.05 -23.54
C GLU A 188 -5.08 -16.53 -23.67
N ARG A 189 -4.63 -16.03 -24.80
CA ARG A 189 -4.53 -14.59 -25.09
C ARG A 189 -5.87 -14.05 -25.56
N ASN A 190 -6.46 -13.14 -24.82
CA ASN A 190 -7.71 -12.48 -25.25
C ASN A 190 -7.40 -11.11 -25.89
N PRO A 191 -7.50 -10.98 -27.24
CA PRO A 191 -7.11 -9.76 -27.93
C PRO A 191 -8.11 -8.58 -27.74
N ASN A 192 -9.32 -8.83 -27.21
CA ASN A 192 -10.45 -7.92 -27.40
C ASN A 192 -10.82 -7.03 -26.21
N LYS A 193 -10.12 -7.06 -25.09
CA LYS A 193 -10.51 -6.25 -23.90
C LYS A 193 -9.31 -5.60 -23.22
N ILE A 194 -8.86 -4.48 -23.77
CA ILE A 194 -7.95 -3.61 -23.02
C ILE A 194 -8.57 -2.25 -22.86
N SER A 195 -8.82 -1.86 -21.64
CA SER A 195 -8.96 -0.46 -21.29
C SER A 195 -7.58 0.12 -21.01
N TRP A 196 -7.04 0.86 -21.98
CA TRP A 196 -5.80 1.64 -21.81
C TRP A 196 -5.99 2.88 -20.94
N ASN A 197 -7.23 3.13 -20.51
CA ASN A 197 -7.58 4.31 -19.74
C ASN A 197 -7.36 4.05 -18.24
N PRO A 198 -6.34 4.65 -17.60
CA PRO A 198 -6.07 4.47 -16.18
C PRO A 198 -7.18 5.03 -15.28
N PHE A 199 -8.01 5.94 -15.83
CA PHE A 199 -9.17 6.48 -15.12
C PHE A 199 -10.42 5.61 -15.25
N SER A 200 -10.40 4.54 -16.05
CA SER A 200 -11.57 3.67 -16.25
C SER A 200 -12.14 3.12 -14.94
N PRO A 201 -11.34 2.61 -13.96
CA PRO A 201 -11.87 2.16 -12.68
C PRO A 201 -12.53 3.29 -11.89
N ILE A 202 -11.94 4.49 -11.89
CA ILE A 202 -12.49 5.66 -11.20
C ILE A 202 -13.81 6.11 -11.85
N MET A 203 -13.87 6.11 -13.18
CA MET A 203 -15.11 6.43 -13.89
C MET A 203 -16.22 5.42 -13.60
N LYS A 204 -15.89 4.15 -13.45
CA LYS A 204 -16.84 3.11 -13.04
C LYS A 204 -17.31 3.30 -11.60
N ALA A 205 -16.40 3.67 -10.69
CA ALA A 205 -16.74 4.02 -9.31
C ALA A 205 -17.77 5.17 -9.25
N ILE A 206 -17.56 6.23 -10.04
CA ILE A 206 -18.46 7.39 -10.08
C ILE A 206 -19.85 7.02 -10.65
N LYS A 207 -19.92 6.08 -11.60
CA LYS A 207 -21.19 5.61 -12.17
C LYS A 207 -21.99 4.72 -11.23
N ASN A 208 -21.34 4.03 -10.29
CA ASN A 208 -22.02 3.16 -9.32
C ASN A 208 -22.52 3.97 -8.12
N LYS A 209 -23.67 4.63 -8.30
CA LYS A 209 -24.25 5.54 -7.27
C LYS A 209 -24.51 4.87 -5.93
N ASN A 210 -24.76 3.56 -5.89
CA ASN A 210 -25.07 2.84 -4.67
C ASN A 210 -23.83 2.69 -3.77
N ILE A 211 -22.66 2.39 -4.36
CA ILE A 211 -21.41 2.15 -3.65
C ILE A 211 -20.53 3.41 -3.62
N LEU A 212 -20.84 4.41 -4.44
CA LEU A 212 -20.05 5.65 -4.52
C LEU A 212 -19.72 6.28 -3.16
N PRO A 213 -20.64 6.34 -2.17
CA PRO A 213 -20.29 6.88 -0.85
C PRO A 213 -19.15 6.11 -0.17
N LEU A 214 -19.09 4.79 -0.35
CA LEU A 214 -18.01 3.97 0.21
C LEU A 214 -16.69 4.20 -0.52
N TYR A 215 -16.71 4.40 -1.83
CA TYR A 215 -15.52 4.76 -2.60
C TYR A 215 -14.96 6.13 -2.23
N ILE A 216 -15.84 7.12 -1.99
CA ILE A 216 -15.42 8.43 -1.48
C ILE A 216 -14.79 8.30 -0.10
N ALA A 217 -15.40 7.54 0.80
CA ALA A 217 -14.83 7.29 2.13
C ALA A 217 -13.48 6.56 2.04
N TRP A 218 -13.33 5.61 1.13
CA TRP A 218 -12.05 4.93 0.86
C TRP A 218 -10.97 5.88 0.34
N LEU A 219 -11.35 6.83 -0.54
CA LEU A 219 -10.44 7.87 -1.02
C LEU A 219 -9.95 8.76 0.14
N LEU A 220 -10.89 9.28 0.94
CA LEU A 220 -10.57 10.17 2.07
C LEU A 220 -9.71 9.45 3.12
N PHE A 221 -10.05 8.20 3.45
CA PHE A 221 -9.25 7.33 4.30
C PHE A 221 -7.83 7.14 3.74
N GLY A 222 -7.71 6.84 2.44
CA GLY A 222 -6.43 6.69 1.77
C GLY A 222 -5.59 7.97 1.80
N ILE A 223 -6.20 9.14 1.57
CA ILE A 223 -5.52 10.45 1.66
C ILE A 223 -4.98 10.68 3.07
N ALA A 224 -5.79 10.48 4.11
CA ALA A 224 -5.37 10.68 5.51
C ALA A 224 -4.16 9.80 5.88
N ILE A 225 -4.17 8.52 5.46
CA ILE A 225 -3.05 7.60 5.67
C ILE A 225 -1.81 8.06 4.89
N SER A 226 -1.97 8.42 3.62
CA SER A 226 -0.85 8.79 2.74
C SER A 226 -0.21 10.11 3.18
N VAL A 227 -0.98 11.07 3.71
CA VAL A 227 -0.47 12.28 4.37
C VAL A 227 0.44 11.88 5.53
N ASN A 228 -0.07 11.08 6.46
CA ASN A 228 0.71 10.64 7.61
C ASN A 228 1.98 9.90 7.19
N GLN A 229 1.86 8.96 6.26
CA GLN A 229 2.98 8.13 5.82
C GLN A 229 4.13 8.94 5.21
N SER A 230 3.81 9.99 4.45
CA SER A 230 4.83 10.84 3.81
C SER A 230 5.52 11.82 4.76
N ILE A 231 4.86 12.20 5.88
CA ILE A 231 5.31 13.22 6.81
C ILE A 231 5.89 12.62 8.11
N PHE A 232 5.52 11.38 8.44
CA PHE A 232 5.84 10.74 9.70
C PHE A 232 7.31 10.91 10.13
N ALA A 233 8.24 10.53 9.27
CA ALA A 233 9.66 10.57 9.58
C ALA A 233 10.22 12.02 9.61
N LEU A 234 9.71 12.91 8.76
CA LEU A 234 10.02 14.35 8.81
C LEU A 234 9.62 14.96 10.16
N TYR A 235 8.39 14.69 10.61
CA TYR A 235 7.87 15.24 11.85
C TYR A 235 8.68 14.81 13.06
N ILE A 236 8.95 13.51 13.19
CA ILE A 236 9.67 12.99 14.37
C ILE A 236 11.15 13.46 14.39
N ALA A 237 11.76 13.63 13.23
CA ALA A 237 13.10 14.20 13.12
C ALA A 237 13.11 15.65 13.58
N LYS A 238 12.19 16.47 13.06
CA LYS A 238 12.18 17.92 13.28
C LYS A 238 11.68 18.30 14.68
N VAL A 239 10.55 17.71 15.12
CA VAL A 239 9.88 18.09 16.37
C VAL A 239 10.49 17.39 17.59
N PHE A 240 10.89 16.14 17.45
CA PHE A 240 11.41 15.36 18.59
C PHE A 240 12.92 15.11 18.53
N SER A 241 13.59 15.51 17.45
CA SER A 241 14.99 15.21 17.18
C SER A 241 15.30 13.70 17.27
N TRP A 242 14.34 12.88 16.84
CA TRP A 242 14.53 11.44 16.82
C TRP A 242 15.28 10.98 15.57
N THR A 243 16.08 9.94 15.75
CA THR A 243 16.95 9.40 14.69
C THR A 243 16.17 8.52 13.70
N VAL A 244 16.81 8.21 12.58
CA VAL A 244 16.29 7.27 11.58
C VAL A 244 15.99 5.90 12.17
N ILE A 245 16.76 5.44 13.17
CA ILE A 245 16.48 4.18 13.87
C ILE A 245 15.14 4.25 14.60
N ALA A 246 14.89 5.35 15.33
CA ALA A 246 13.61 5.54 16.01
C ALA A 246 12.45 5.55 15.04
N SER A 247 12.60 6.20 13.87
CA SER A 247 11.61 6.18 12.79
C SER A 247 11.32 4.74 12.33
N GLY A 248 12.35 3.98 12.02
CA GLY A 248 12.23 2.59 11.59
C GLY A 248 11.58 1.68 12.64
N LEU A 249 11.97 1.83 13.92
CA LEU A 249 11.41 1.06 15.04
C LEU A 249 9.92 1.37 15.25
N LEU A 250 9.53 2.63 15.24
CA LEU A 250 8.13 3.03 15.43
C LEU A 250 7.24 2.56 14.28
N MET A 251 7.72 2.68 13.04
CA MET A 251 6.98 2.16 11.88
C MET A 251 6.91 0.63 11.88
N GLY A 252 7.99 -0.05 12.27
CA GLY A 252 7.98 -1.49 12.47
C GLY A 252 6.97 -1.92 13.54
N LEU A 253 6.93 -1.20 14.67
CA LEU A 253 5.94 -1.43 15.73
C LEU A 253 4.51 -1.23 15.23
N MET A 254 4.25 -0.16 14.46
CA MET A 254 2.95 0.03 13.79
C MET A 254 2.60 -1.17 12.90
N GLY A 255 3.56 -1.64 12.09
CA GLY A 255 3.37 -2.81 11.25
C GLY A 255 2.99 -4.06 12.05
N VAL A 256 3.64 -4.30 13.20
CA VAL A 256 3.31 -5.40 14.11
C VAL A 256 1.90 -5.25 14.67
N VAL A 257 1.54 -4.08 15.20
CA VAL A 257 0.19 -3.80 15.75
C VAL A 257 -0.88 -4.02 14.68
N ILE A 258 -0.69 -3.47 13.47
CA ILE A 258 -1.61 -3.65 12.34
C ILE A 258 -1.75 -5.13 11.98
N SER A 259 -0.64 -5.85 11.85
CA SER A 259 -0.65 -7.27 11.46
C SER A 259 -1.33 -8.16 12.50
N ILE A 260 -1.02 -7.98 13.78
CA ILE A 260 -1.66 -8.73 14.87
C ILE A 260 -3.16 -8.42 14.93
N ASN A 261 -3.52 -7.14 14.82
CA ASN A 261 -4.93 -6.75 14.84
C ASN A 261 -5.70 -7.34 13.65
N GLN A 262 -5.13 -7.33 12.45
CA GLN A 262 -5.77 -7.92 11.26
C GLN A 262 -5.86 -9.44 11.32
N ALA A 263 -4.81 -10.12 11.79
CA ALA A 263 -4.77 -11.58 11.80
C ALA A 263 -5.63 -12.21 12.92
N PHE A 264 -5.74 -11.54 14.06
CA PHE A 264 -6.37 -12.13 15.25
C PHE A 264 -7.51 -11.30 15.82
N ALA A 265 -7.29 -9.99 16.03
CA ALA A 265 -8.24 -9.21 16.81
C ALA A 265 -9.50 -8.86 16.02
N ILE A 266 -9.43 -8.69 14.70
CA ILE A 266 -10.61 -8.35 13.90
C ILE A 266 -11.69 -9.41 14.05
N GLN A 267 -11.38 -10.68 13.85
CA GLN A 267 -12.37 -11.76 13.96
C GLN A 267 -12.71 -12.11 15.41
N LYS A 268 -11.68 -12.22 16.29
CA LYS A 268 -11.87 -12.74 17.65
C LYS A 268 -12.38 -11.70 18.64
N ILE A 269 -12.17 -10.41 18.38
CA ILE A 269 -12.56 -9.33 19.28
C ILE A 269 -13.56 -8.41 18.61
N TRP A 270 -13.15 -7.70 17.55
CA TRP A 270 -13.95 -6.64 16.97
C TRP A 270 -15.29 -7.14 16.41
N LEU A 271 -15.27 -8.14 15.52
CA LEU A 271 -16.48 -8.68 14.89
C LEU A 271 -17.29 -9.60 15.84
N LYS A 272 -16.69 -10.08 16.92
CA LYS A 272 -17.42 -10.81 17.95
C LYS A 272 -18.36 -9.89 18.75
N TYR A 273 -17.95 -8.66 19.03
CA TYR A 273 -18.70 -7.75 19.88
C TYR A 273 -19.40 -6.63 19.13
N PHE A 274 -18.96 -6.30 17.91
CA PHE A 274 -19.47 -5.20 17.12
C PHE A 274 -19.82 -5.61 15.71
N LYS A 275 -20.93 -5.11 15.17
CA LYS A 275 -21.28 -5.28 13.76
C LYS A 275 -20.34 -4.50 12.87
N GLU A 276 -20.04 -4.99 11.66
CA GLU A 276 -19.21 -4.29 10.67
C GLU A 276 -19.70 -2.87 10.40
N SER A 277 -21.03 -2.68 10.27
CA SER A 277 -21.65 -1.37 10.08
C SER A 277 -21.37 -0.38 11.20
N PHE A 278 -21.33 -0.86 12.45
CA PHE A 278 -20.96 -0.04 13.59
C PHE A 278 -19.48 0.35 13.54
N LEU A 279 -18.60 -0.63 13.31
CA LEU A 279 -17.16 -0.41 13.24
C LEU A 279 -16.80 0.58 12.12
N MET A 280 -17.43 0.45 10.94
CA MET A 280 -17.18 1.32 9.79
C MET A 280 -17.44 2.81 10.10
N VAL A 281 -18.42 3.10 10.93
CA VAL A 281 -18.77 4.48 11.30
C VAL A 281 -17.96 4.94 12.50
N TRP A 282 -18.01 4.19 13.60
CA TRP A 282 -17.56 4.69 14.90
C TRP A 282 -16.04 4.61 15.12
N VAL A 283 -15.33 3.74 14.43
CA VAL A 283 -13.86 3.68 14.50
C VAL A 283 -13.20 4.93 13.90
N LEU A 284 -13.89 5.64 13.02
CA LEU A 284 -13.36 6.89 12.44
C LEU A 284 -13.14 7.98 13.48
N ILE A 285 -13.93 8.01 14.57
CA ILE A 285 -13.76 9.01 15.66
C ILE A 285 -12.43 8.82 16.40
N PRO A 286 -12.17 7.67 17.06
CA PRO A 286 -10.88 7.48 17.74
C PRO A 286 -9.71 7.55 16.74
N PHE A 287 -9.89 7.14 15.50
CA PHE A 287 -8.86 7.26 14.48
C PHE A 287 -8.53 8.72 14.16
N ALA A 288 -9.53 9.58 13.97
CA ALA A 288 -9.35 11.01 13.77
C ALA A 288 -8.70 11.68 15.00
N LEU A 289 -9.19 11.35 16.21
CA LEU A 289 -8.61 11.84 17.47
C LEU A 289 -7.15 11.39 17.63
N GLY A 290 -6.81 10.18 17.21
CA GLY A 290 -5.44 9.69 17.21
C GLY A 290 -4.50 10.60 16.43
N TYR A 291 -4.88 11.05 15.22
CA TYR A 291 -4.10 12.00 14.45
C TYR A 291 -4.04 13.39 15.12
N LEU A 292 -5.14 13.89 15.68
CA LEU A 292 -5.12 15.17 16.40
C LEU A 292 -4.20 15.12 17.62
N VAL A 293 -4.14 13.98 18.32
CA VAL A 293 -3.22 13.76 19.44
C VAL A 293 -1.77 13.68 18.97
N MET A 294 -1.50 13.06 17.78
CA MET A 294 -0.16 13.06 17.17
C MET A 294 0.33 14.47 16.79
N ALA A 295 -0.58 15.40 16.51
CA ALA A 295 -0.24 16.78 16.19
C ALA A 295 0.34 17.57 17.38
N LEU A 296 0.15 17.08 18.60
CA LEU A 296 0.69 17.72 19.81
C LEU A 296 2.21 17.51 19.91
N PRO A 297 3.00 18.52 20.27
CA PRO A 297 4.46 18.43 20.32
C PRO A 297 4.97 17.72 21.59
N TYR A 298 4.25 16.68 22.03
CA TYR A 298 4.62 15.87 23.20
C TYR A 298 4.85 14.42 22.80
N LYS A 299 6.03 13.89 23.13
CA LYS A 299 6.44 12.51 22.77
C LYS A 299 5.41 11.46 23.21
N PHE A 300 4.88 11.58 24.43
CA PHE A 300 3.86 10.63 24.92
C PHE A 300 2.55 10.71 24.14
N ALA A 301 2.06 11.93 23.84
CA ALA A 301 0.87 12.12 23.03
C ALA A 301 1.05 11.53 21.62
N PHE A 302 2.21 11.77 21.01
CA PHE A 302 2.54 11.20 19.70
C PHE A 302 2.51 9.67 19.70
N LEU A 303 3.14 9.02 20.70
CA LEU A 303 3.13 7.55 20.84
C LEU A 303 1.72 6.99 21.09
N LEU A 304 0.92 7.66 21.92
CA LEU A 304 -0.47 7.28 22.15
C LEU A 304 -1.29 7.37 20.87
N GLY A 305 -1.20 8.51 20.16
CA GLY A 305 -1.86 8.72 18.88
C GLY A 305 -1.43 7.69 17.84
N LEU A 306 -0.14 7.34 17.80
CA LEU A 306 0.41 6.33 16.91
C LEU A 306 -0.25 4.95 17.11
N ILE A 307 -0.43 4.52 18.36
CA ILE A 307 -1.08 3.24 18.68
C ILE A 307 -2.56 3.29 18.26
N VAL A 308 -3.27 4.37 18.62
CA VAL A 308 -4.68 4.54 18.28
C VAL A 308 -4.88 4.54 16.75
N THR A 309 -4.01 5.25 16.02
CA THR A 309 -4.08 5.30 14.55
C THR A 309 -3.74 3.95 13.91
N ALA A 310 -2.84 3.15 14.48
CA ALA A 310 -2.54 1.81 13.99
C ALA A 310 -3.76 0.87 14.09
N PHE A 311 -4.51 0.91 15.21
CA PHE A 311 -5.77 0.17 15.34
C PHE A 311 -6.83 0.70 14.36
N GLY A 312 -7.03 2.01 14.30
CA GLY A 312 -7.98 2.64 13.36
C GLY A 312 -7.70 2.24 11.91
N HIS A 313 -6.44 2.35 11.47
CA HIS A 313 -6.00 1.96 10.13
C HIS A 313 -6.33 0.50 9.82
N SER A 314 -5.96 -0.42 10.73
CA SER A 314 -6.13 -1.85 10.47
C SER A 314 -7.60 -2.26 10.40
N ILE A 315 -8.46 -1.74 11.29
CA ILE A 315 -9.89 -2.03 11.32
C ILE A 315 -10.56 -1.43 10.07
N MET A 316 -10.35 -0.14 9.80
CA MET A 316 -10.99 0.54 8.67
C MET A 316 -10.64 -0.10 7.33
N ARG A 317 -9.37 -0.49 7.13
CA ARG A 317 -8.94 -1.15 5.89
C ARG A 317 -9.73 -2.45 5.63
N VAL A 318 -9.89 -3.29 6.64
CA VAL A 318 -10.58 -4.58 6.49
C VAL A 318 -12.08 -4.37 6.36
N ILE A 319 -12.69 -3.58 7.24
CA ILE A 319 -14.14 -3.37 7.26
C ILE A 319 -14.64 -2.66 6.00
N MET A 320 -13.97 -1.58 5.56
CA MET A 320 -14.37 -0.89 4.32
C MET A 320 -14.25 -1.79 3.10
N THR A 321 -13.16 -2.57 3.00
CA THR A 321 -12.99 -3.52 1.90
C THR A 321 -14.10 -4.59 1.93
N SER A 322 -14.39 -5.17 3.10
CA SER A 322 -15.47 -6.15 3.30
C SER A 322 -16.83 -5.59 2.88
N GLN A 323 -17.15 -4.38 3.32
CA GLN A 323 -18.42 -3.72 3.01
C GLN A 323 -18.56 -3.42 1.51
N ILE A 324 -17.54 -2.85 0.86
CA ILE A 324 -17.58 -2.55 -0.58
C ILE A 324 -17.78 -3.83 -1.40
N ILE A 325 -17.09 -4.92 -1.03
CA ILE A 325 -17.25 -6.21 -1.70
C ILE A 325 -18.62 -6.82 -1.38
N GLY A 326 -19.09 -6.71 -0.14
CA GLY A 326 -20.40 -7.24 0.30
C GLY A 326 -21.60 -6.55 -0.38
N PHE A 327 -21.46 -5.27 -0.78
CA PHE A 327 -22.49 -4.57 -1.57
C PHE A 327 -22.41 -4.85 -3.09
N SER A 328 -21.46 -5.68 -3.53
CA SER A 328 -21.21 -5.97 -4.94
C SER A 328 -21.75 -7.34 -5.33
N LYS A 329 -22.20 -7.49 -6.57
CA LYS A 329 -22.49 -8.82 -7.11
C LYS A 329 -21.22 -9.65 -7.17
N LYS A 330 -21.33 -10.96 -7.06
CA LYS A 330 -20.20 -11.89 -7.05
C LYS A 330 -19.30 -11.75 -8.28
N GLU A 331 -19.91 -11.48 -9.43
CA GLU A 331 -19.22 -11.27 -10.71
C GLU A 331 -18.44 -9.94 -10.76
N GLU A 332 -18.83 -8.94 -9.96
CA GLU A 332 -18.25 -7.59 -9.91
C GLU A 332 -17.17 -7.44 -8.84
N GLN A 333 -16.99 -8.43 -7.95
CA GLN A 333 -16.04 -8.35 -6.83
C GLN A 333 -14.60 -8.08 -7.27
N GLY A 334 -14.15 -8.75 -8.34
CA GLY A 334 -12.82 -8.53 -8.91
C GLY A 334 -12.64 -7.11 -9.47
N GLU A 335 -13.68 -6.58 -10.13
CA GLU A 335 -13.68 -5.21 -10.65
C GLU A 335 -13.60 -4.18 -9.51
N ASN A 336 -14.38 -4.39 -8.44
CA ASN A 336 -14.38 -3.51 -7.27
C ASN A 336 -13.04 -3.51 -6.53
N MET A 337 -12.35 -4.65 -6.45
CA MET A 337 -10.98 -4.69 -5.93
C MET A 337 -10.02 -3.85 -6.78
N GLY A 338 -10.16 -3.87 -8.10
CA GLY A 338 -9.41 -3.00 -9.02
C GLY A 338 -9.73 -1.51 -8.82
N ILE A 339 -10.99 -1.17 -8.59
CA ILE A 339 -11.42 0.20 -8.26
C ILE A 339 -10.79 0.66 -6.94
N LEU A 340 -10.84 -0.17 -5.89
CA LEU A 340 -10.22 0.14 -4.59
C LEU A 340 -8.72 0.40 -4.71
N ALA A 341 -8.01 -0.43 -5.49
CA ALA A 341 -6.58 -0.25 -5.74
C ALA A 341 -6.29 1.06 -6.47
N SER A 342 -7.09 1.41 -7.49
CA SER A 342 -6.95 2.66 -8.26
C SER A 342 -7.21 3.90 -7.39
N ILE A 343 -8.24 3.86 -6.55
CA ILE A 343 -8.53 4.94 -5.60
C ILE A 343 -7.40 5.09 -4.57
N MET A 344 -6.84 3.98 -4.07
CA MET A 344 -5.70 4.03 -3.17
C MET A 344 -4.45 4.62 -3.84
N SER A 345 -4.18 4.27 -5.10
CA SER A 345 -3.09 4.86 -5.87
C SER A 345 -3.28 6.38 -6.05
N LEU A 346 -4.51 6.84 -6.31
CA LEU A 346 -4.83 8.27 -6.34
C LEU A 346 -4.59 8.94 -4.99
N SER A 347 -4.94 8.28 -3.89
CA SER A 347 -4.67 8.77 -2.53
C SER A 347 -3.17 8.90 -2.26
N MET A 348 -2.36 7.98 -2.77
CA MET A 348 -0.89 8.01 -2.65
C MET A 348 -0.25 9.13 -3.49
N ILE A 349 -0.96 9.72 -4.44
CA ILE A 349 -0.54 10.95 -5.13
C ILE A 349 -0.96 12.18 -4.32
N LEU A 350 -2.24 12.26 -3.97
CA LEU A 350 -2.84 13.44 -3.34
C LEU A 350 -2.34 13.64 -1.90
N GLY A 351 -2.18 12.55 -1.14
CA GLY A 351 -1.75 12.61 0.25
C GLY A 351 -0.38 13.26 0.45
N PRO A 352 0.70 12.77 -0.19
CA PRO A 352 2.01 13.40 -0.07
C PRO A 352 2.06 14.84 -0.58
N LEU A 353 1.35 15.16 -1.68
CA LEU A 353 1.25 16.54 -2.17
C LEU A 353 0.61 17.47 -1.14
N LEU A 354 -0.55 17.06 -0.60
CA LEU A 354 -1.23 17.82 0.46
C LEU A 354 -0.37 17.89 1.72
N GLY A 355 0.17 16.76 2.15
CA GLY A 355 1.01 16.66 3.34
C GLY A 355 2.24 17.56 3.27
N GLY A 356 2.96 17.52 2.15
CA GLY A 356 4.15 18.34 1.94
C GLY A 356 3.84 19.84 1.91
N PHE A 357 2.81 20.23 1.16
CA PHE A 357 2.40 21.63 1.08
C PHE A 357 2.04 22.23 2.45
N VAL A 358 1.23 21.50 3.24
CA VAL A 358 0.81 22.04 4.55
C VAL A 358 1.89 21.89 5.62
N TYR A 359 2.85 20.98 5.46
CA TYR A 359 3.99 20.81 6.35
C TYR A 359 4.93 22.03 6.29
N GLU A 360 5.12 22.64 5.10
CA GLU A 360 5.89 23.87 4.93
C GLU A 360 5.28 25.06 5.71
N ILE A 361 3.97 25.04 5.96
CA ILE A 361 3.30 26.08 6.75
C ILE A 361 3.52 25.85 8.25
N HIS A 362 3.31 24.60 8.71
CA HIS A 362 3.56 24.19 10.10
C HIS A 362 3.62 22.68 10.21
N GLU A 363 4.58 22.16 10.98
CA GLU A 363 4.90 20.73 11.06
C GLU A 363 3.70 19.86 11.54
N SER A 364 2.84 20.38 12.40
CA SER A 364 1.67 19.65 12.95
C SER A 364 0.46 19.64 12.03
N LEU A 365 0.37 20.56 11.06
CA LEU A 365 -0.80 20.70 10.18
C LEU A 365 -1.16 19.42 9.42
N PRO A 366 -0.23 18.63 8.90
CA PRO A 366 -0.58 17.39 8.20
C PRO A 366 -1.39 16.42 9.06
N PHE A 367 -1.05 16.28 10.34
CA PHE A 367 -1.81 15.43 11.26
C PHE A 367 -3.18 16.00 11.57
N ILE A 368 -3.29 17.32 11.76
CA ILE A 368 -4.57 18.00 11.97
C ILE A 368 -5.47 17.78 10.76
N ILE A 369 -4.94 17.96 9.53
CA ILE A 369 -5.69 17.76 8.29
C ILE A 369 -6.10 16.30 8.12
N ALA A 370 -5.22 15.34 8.40
CA ALA A 370 -5.57 13.93 8.37
C ALA A 370 -6.71 13.60 9.36
N GLY A 371 -6.65 14.15 10.58
CA GLY A 371 -7.71 14.01 11.57
C GLY A 371 -9.04 14.64 11.10
N VAL A 372 -8.99 15.86 10.53
CA VAL A 372 -10.17 16.54 9.98
C VAL A 372 -10.77 15.76 8.80
N ILE A 373 -9.96 15.25 7.89
CA ILE A 373 -10.43 14.42 6.77
C ILE A 373 -11.17 13.18 7.29
N LEU A 374 -10.64 12.48 8.30
CA LEU A 374 -11.30 11.33 8.88
C LEU A 374 -12.59 11.72 9.63
N PHE A 375 -12.61 12.87 10.27
CA PHE A 375 -13.83 13.37 10.92
C PHE A 375 -14.91 13.75 9.89
N ILE A 376 -14.53 14.38 8.78
CA ILE A 376 -15.42 14.61 7.63
C ILE A 376 -15.92 13.25 7.08
N THR A 377 -15.04 12.26 6.97
CA THR A 377 -15.41 10.91 6.53
C THR A 377 -16.43 10.28 7.49
N PHE A 378 -16.26 10.46 8.80
CA PHE A 378 -17.23 10.02 9.79
C PHE A 378 -18.61 10.63 9.56
N ILE A 379 -18.69 11.96 9.46
CA ILE A 379 -19.97 12.68 9.22
C ILE A 379 -20.60 12.22 7.91
N PHE A 380 -19.80 12.09 6.86
CA PHE A 380 -20.27 11.67 5.55
C PHE A 380 -20.85 10.25 5.58
N ILE A 381 -20.13 9.29 6.13
CA ILE A 381 -20.60 7.91 6.24
C ILE A 381 -21.79 7.79 7.21
N TYR A 382 -21.77 8.47 8.34
CA TYR A 382 -22.89 8.47 9.30
C TYR A 382 -24.21 8.90 8.63
N ASN A 383 -24.16 9.93 7.75
CA ASN A 383 -25.34 10.43 7.06
C ASN A 383 -25.76 9.62 5.83
N THR A 384 -24.81 8.93 5.18
CA THR A 384 -25.08 8.27 3.90
C THR A 384 -25.25 6.76 4.02
N TYR A 385 -24.61 6.12 5.01
CA TYR A 385 -24.60 4.66 5.13
C TYR A 385 -25.99 4.04 5.26
N LYS A 386 -26.91 4.68 6.00
CA LYS A 386 -28.30 4.21 6.15
C LYS A 386 -29.08 4.18 4.82
N LYS A 387 -28.60 4.94 3.81
CA LYS A 387 -29.23 5.02 2.48
C LYS A 387 -28.66 3.98 1.51
N ILE A 388 -27.55 3.34 1.86
CA ILE A 388 -26.93 2.30 1.05
C ILE A 388 -27.72 1.02 1.30
N LYS A 389 -28.47 0.56 0.29
CA LYS A 389 -29.21 -0.69 0.37
C LYS A 389 -28.28 -1.84 0.03
N PRO A 390 -28.16 -2.88 0.89
CA PRO A 390 -27.52 -4.13 0.48
C PRO A 390 -28.27 -4.71 -0.71
N HIS A 391 -27.55 -5.32 -1.67
CA HIS A 391 -28.22 -6.14 -2.68
C HIS A 391 -28.93 -7.31 -1.95
N GLU A 392 -30.22 -7.45 -2.18
CA GLU A 392 -31.04 -8.59 -1.73
C GLU A 392 -30.45 -9.86 -2.33
N HIS A 393 -29.57 -10.53 -1.67
CA HIS A 393 -29.07 -11.89 -1.83
C HIS A 393 -27.65 -12.01 -1.26
N ILE A 394 -27.52 -11.88 0.04
CA ILE A 394 -26.46 -12.59 0.76
C ILE A 394 -27.09 -13.06 2.08
N ASP A 395 -27.71 -14.23 2.04
CA ASP A 395 -27.77 -15.10 3.20
C ASP A 395 -26.32 -15.50 3.49
N VAL A 396 -25.69 -14.78 4.39
CA VAL A 396 -24.45 -15.23 5.00
C VAL A 396 -24.87 -16.33 5.98
N GLU A 397 -24.88 -17.58 5.52
CA GLU A 397 -24.90 -18.70 6.45
C GLU A 397 -23.73 -18.50 7.43
N PRO A 398 -23.98 -18.62 8.73
CA PRO A 398 -22.92 -18.56 9.71
C PRO A 398 -21.95 -19.70 9.40
N VAL A 399 -20.66 -19.36 9.18
CA VAL A 399 -19.59 -20.35 9.06
C VAL A 399 -19.60 -21.12 10.38
N GLU A 400 -20.12 -22.34 10.34
CA GLU A 400 -20.02 -23.29 11.44
C GLU A 400 -18.54 -23.44 11.79
N ALA A 401 -18.24 -23.20 13.05
CA ALA A 401 -16.91 -23.39 13.61
C ALA A 401 -16.57 -24.88 13.53
N VAL A 402 -15.52 -25.21 12.76
CA VAL A 402 -14.80 -26.48 12.82
C VAL A 402 -13.49 -26.24 13.56
#